data_18cda825d09b96e72d4e611aadda51e8
#
_entry.id   18cda825d09b96e72d4e611aadda51e8
#
_cell.length_a   1.000
_cell.length_b   1.000
_cell.length_c   1.000
_cell.angle_alpha   90.00
_cell.angle_beta   90.00
_cell.angle_gamma   90.00
#
_symmetry.space_group_name_H-M   'P 1'
#
loop_
_entity.id
_entity.type
_entity.pdbx_description
1 polymer ?
#
loop_
_entity_poly.entity_id
_entity_poly.type
_entity_poly.pdbx_seq_one_letter_code
_entity_poly.pdbx_strand_id
1 'polypeptide(L)'
;TLGNAVLAPVEFSNREFPDRPVTERRMAVSTGLINTLGSFIGAVPMCHGAGGMAAQTGFGARSGGAPVILGVLLIVLALTFSESLGALLRLFPQPALGVMLFLAGLQLALGSCDFARDKGDRFVTLGTAALAVWNVGIAFLFGILMLHIARRGGLRL
;
A
#
# COMPACT_ATOMS: atom_id res chain seq x y z
N THR A 1 -2.57 -7.91 -4.55
CA THR A 1 -1.66 -8.00 -3.37
C THR A 1 -0.22 -7.69 -3.75
N LEU A 2 0.36 -8.32 -4.80
CA LEU A 2 1.76 -8.07 -5.20
C LEU A 2 2.02 -6.59 -5.52
N GLY A 3 1.12 -5.92 -6.22
CA GLY A 3 1.27 -4.49 -6.54
C GLY A 3 1.41 -3.63 -5.29
N ASN A 4 0.46 -3.74 -4.35
CA ASN A 4 0.44 -2.91 -3.15
C ASN A 4 1.39 -3.39 -2.04
N ALA A 5 1.70 -4.69 -1.98
CA ALA A 5 2.54 -5.26 -0.92
C ALA A 5 4.03 -5.33 -1.26
N VAL A 6 4.39 -5.29 -2.54
CA VAL A 6 5.78 -5.43 -2.99
C VAL A 6 6.19 -4.28 -3.91
N LEU A 7 5.49 -4.07 -5.03
CA LEU A 7 5.93 -3.09 -6.04
C LEU A 7 5.82 -1.64 -5.52
N ALA A 8 4.66 -1.26 -5.02
CA ALA A 8 4.44 0.10 -4.52
C ALA A 8 5.34 0.46 -3.32
N PRO A 9 5.55 -0.41 -2.29
CA PRO A 9 6.49 -0.12 -1.22
C PRO A 9 7.94 -0.02 -1.68
N VAL A 10 8.38 -0.86 -2.62
CA VAL A 10 9.75 -0.80 -3.17
C VAL A 10 9.99 0.53 -3.86
N GLU A 11 9.06 0.91 -4.72
CA GLU A 11 9.19 2.16 -5.45
C GLU A 11 9.11 3.37 -4.54
N PHE A 12 8.15 3.39 -3.61
CA PHE A 12 8.05 4.44 -2.61
C PHE A 12 9.34 4.54 -1.79
N SER A 13 9.87 3.40 -1.31
CA SER A 13 11.11 3.37 -0.54
C SER A 13 12.29 3.89 -1.32
N ASN A 14 12.44 3.48 -2.58
CA ASN A 14 13.58 3.89 -3.43
C ASN A 14 13.50 5.37 -3.83
N ARG A 15 12.30 5.94 -3.91
CA ARG A 15 12.09 7.35 -4.14
C ARG A 15 12.43 8.20 -2.92
N GLU A 16 11.98 7.78 -1.74
CA GLU A 16 12.20 8.54 -0.50
C GLU A 16 13.61 8.34 0.08
N PHE A 17 14.22 7.18 -0.17
CA PHE A 17 15.53 6.80 0.36
C PHE A 17 16.46 6.26 -0.74
N PRO A 18 16.89 7.09 -1.70
CA PRO A 18 17.67 6.65 -2.86
C PRO A 18 19.04 6.06 -2.47
N ASP A 19 19.60 6.46 -1.32
CA ASP A 19 20.89 5.96 -0.83
C ASP A 19 20.83 4.52 -0.31
N ARG A 20 19.64 3.96 -0.12
CA ARG A 20 19.42 2.61 0.40
C ARG A 20 18.37 1.86 -0.40
N PRO A 21 18.64 1.55 -1.67
CA PRO A 21 17.65 0.93 -2.54
C PRO A 21 17.25 -0.47 -2.06
N VAL A 22 15.96 -0.74 -2.11
CA VAL A 22 15.37 -2.04 -1.80
C VAL A 22 14.91 -2.69 -3.09
N THR A 23 15.11 -4.01 -3.21
CA THR A 23 14.65 -4.79 -4.36
C THR A 23 13.32 -5.49 -4.05
N GLU A 24 12.53 -5.76 -5.11
CA GLU A 24 11.25 -6.47 -5.01
C GLU A 24 11.44 -7.86 -4.36
N ARG A 25 12.54 -8.54 -4.68
CA ARG A 25 12.88 -9.82 -4.08
C ARG A 25 13.06 -9.73 -2.57
N ARG A 26 13.77 -8.71 -2.09
CA ARG A 26 13.97 -8.49 -0.64
C ARG A 26 12.64 -8.20 0.06
N MET A 27 11.82 -7.37 -0.55
CA MET A 27 10.50 -7.02 -0.02
C MET A 27 9.58 -8.25 0.03
N ALA A 28 9.52 -9.03 -1.05
CA ALA A 28 8.71 -10.24 -1.12
C ALA A 28 9.17 -11.30 -0.12
N VAL A 29 10.48 -11.55 -0.01
CA VAL A 29 11.05 -12.52 0.95
C VAL A 29 10.76 -12.07 2.39
N SER A 30 10.94 -10.79 2.71
CA SER A 30 10.64 -10.24 4.03
C SER A 30 9.16 -10.41 4.38
N THR A 31 8.25 -10.07 3.47
CA THR A 31 6.80 -10.27 3.66
C THR A 31 6.46 -11.75 3.85
N GLY A 32 7.04 -12.63 3.03
CA GLY A 32 6.81 -14.07 3.14
C GLY A 32 7.32 -14.64 4.48
N LEU A 33 8.51 -14.24 4.90
CA LEU A 33 9.11 -14.70 6.16
C LEU A 33 8.28 -14.25 7.38
N ILE A 34 7.88 -12.97 7.43
CA ILE A 34 7.05 -12.43 8.51
C ILE A 34 5.71 -13.18 8.59
N ASN A 35 5.07 -13.46 7.46
CA ASN A 35 3.79 -14.15 7.44
C ASN A 35 3.93 -15.63 7.78
N THR A 36 5.00 -16.28 7.34
CA THR A 36 5.28 -17.69 7.70
C THR A 36 5.54 -17.82 9.20
N LEU A 37 6.42 -16.99 9.76
CA LEU A 37 6.70 -17.00 11.21
C LEU A 37 5.47 -16.57 12.02
N GLY A 38 4.75 -15.55 11.57
CA GLY A 38 3.54 -15.07 12.22
C GLY A 38 2.42 -16.11 12.27
N SER A 39 2.30 -16.96 11.25
CA SER A 39 1.28 -18.01 11.22
C SER A 39 1.42 -19.04 12.35
N PHE A 40 2.63 -19.31 12.83
CA PHE A 40 2.87 -20.22 13.95
C PHE A 40 2.34 -19.67 15.28
N ILE A 41 2.22 -18.36 15.41
CA ILE A 41 1.71 -17.69 16.62
C ILE A 41 0.29 -17.14 16.43
N GLY A 42 -0.38 -17.50 15.32
CA GLY A 42 -1.73 -17.04 15.03
C GLY A 42 -1.84 -15.56 14.65
N ALA A 43 -0.75 -14.94 14.17
CA ALA A 43 -0.77 -13.55 13.74
C ALA A 43 -1.60 -13.36 12.45
N VAL A 44 -2.25 -12.21 12.34
CA VAL A 44 -2.94 -11.80 11.12
C VAL A 44 -1.90 -11.55 10.01
N PRO A 45 -2.18 -11.94 8.76
CA PRO A 45 -1.28 -11.66 7.63
C PRO A 45 -0.94 -10.18 7.52
N MET A 46 0.35 -9.89 7.45
CA MET A 46 0.89 -8.53 7.36
C MET A 46 1.59 -8.29 6.04
N CYS A 47 1.68 -7.04 5.63
CA CYS A 47 2.44 -6.62 4.45
C CYS A 47 3.16 -5.27 4.70
N HIS A 48 4.12 -4.95 3.85
CA HIS A 48 4.77 -3.64 3.83
C HIS A 48 3.88 -2.64 3.07
N GLY A 49 2.76 -2.25 3.67
CA GLY A 49 1.78 -1.39 2.99
C GLY A 49 2.33 -0.02 2.60
N ALA A 50 2.32 0.31 1.32
CA ALA A 50 2.75 1.61 0.80
C ALA A 50 2.00 2.79 1.46
N GLY A 51 0.71 2.61 1.78
CA GLY A 51 -0.09 3.62 2.47
C GLY A 51 0.43 3.93 3.88
N GLY A 52 0.87 2.91 4.64
CA GLY A 52 1.48 3.11 5.95
C GLY A 52 2.82 3.84 5.87
N MET A 53 3.65 3.50 4.87
CA MET A 53 4.90 4.21 4.61
C MET A 53 4.65 5.67 4.21
N ALA A 54 3.71 5.92 3.31
CA ALA A 54 3.34 7.27 2.88
C ALA A 54 2.81 8.12 4.05
N ALA A 55 1.99 7.54 4.92
CA ALA A 55 1.51 8.23 6.11
C ALA A 55 2.68 8.59 7.05
N GLN A 56 3.55 7.64 7.37
CA GLN A 56 4.69 7.88 8.26
C GLN A 56 5.64 8.95 7.71
N THR A 57 5.98 8.89 6.43
CA THR A 57 6.84 9.91 5.80
C THR A 57 6.14 11.27 5.69
N GLY A 58 4.84 11.30 5.46
CA GLY A 58 4.02 12.50 5.47
C GLY A 58 4.01 13.21 6.84
N PHE A 59 4.09 12.45 7.93
CA PHE A 59 4.26 12.98 9.29
C PHE A 59 5.72 13.26 9.67
N GLY A 60 6.64 13.18 8.72
CA GLY A 60 8.05 13.55 8.92
C GLY A 60 8.97 12.40 9.32
N ALA A 61 8.52 11.15 9.32
CA ALA A 61 9.39 10.02 9.58
C ALA A 61 10.39 9.83 8.42
N ARG A 62 11.69 9.93 8.71
CA ARG A 62 12.78 9.80 7.74
C ARG A 62 13.72 8.64 8.04
N SER A 63 13.34 7.77 8.96
CA SER A 63 14.16 6.62 9.36
C SER A 63 13.32 5.39 9.65
N GLY A 64 13.95 4.21 9.63
CA GLY A 64 13.32 2.96 10.07
C GLY A 64 12.96 2.90 11.55
N GLY A 65 13.30 3.93 12.34
CA GLY A 65 12.95 4.01 13.75
C GLY A 65 11.45 4.17 14.01
N ALA A 66 10.73 4.88 13.14
CA ALA A 66 9.30 5.10 13.31
C ALA A 66 8.47 3.79 13.35
N PRO A 67 8.61 2.85 12.40
CA PRO A 67 7.92 1.56 12.49
C PRO A 67 8.39 0.70 13.68
N VAL A 68 9.64 0.81 14.11
CA VAL A 68 10.13 0.10 15.31
C VAL A 68 9.46 0.63 16.57
N ILE A 69 9.40 1.96 16.74
CA ILE A 69 8.71 2.59 17.88
C ILE A 69 7.23 2.19 17.89
N LEU A 70 6.57 2.24 16.73
CA LEU A 70 5.17 1.83 16.60
C LEU A 70 5.00 0.35 16.98
N GLY A 71 5.89 -0.53 16.51
CA GLY A 71 5.85 -1.96 16.83
C GLY A 71 6.02 -2.22 18.34
N VAL A 72 6.96 -1.55 18.98
CA VAL A 72 7.15 -1.65 20.44
C VAL A 72 5.92 -1.13 21.19
N LEU A 73 5.36 0.00 20.77
CA LEU A 73 4.15 0.55 21.37
C LEU A 73 2.97 -0.44 21.27
N LEU A 74 2.79 -1.05 20.10
CA LEU A 74 1.72 -2.04 19.89
C LEU A 74 1.91 -3.29 20.75
N ILE A 75 3.16 -3.76 20.92
CA ILE A 75 3.46 -4.89 21.81
C ILE A 75 3.13 -4.53 23.25
N VAL A 76 3.54 -3.36 23.73
CA VAL A 76 3.24 -2.90 25.10
C VAL A 76 1.71 -2.80 25.29
N LEU A 77 0.99 -2.22 24.34
CA LEU A 77 -0.47 -2.13 24.39
C LEU A 77 -1.13 -3.50 24.39
N ALA A 78 -0.65 -4.43 23.57
CA ALA A 78 -1.18 -5.79 23.53
C ALA A 78 -0.97 -6.56 24.84
N LEU A 79 0.19 -6.40 25.48
CA LEU A 79 0.49 -7.08 26.74
C LEU A 79 -0.24 -6.46 27.94
N THR A 80 -0.46 -5.13 27.92
CA THR A 80 -1.11 -4.45 29.05
C THR A 80 -2.64 -4.41 28.94
N PHE A 81 -3.18 -4.35 27.73
CA PHE A 81 -4.60 -4.12 27.45
C PHE A 81 -5.24 -5.21 26.59
N SER A 82 -4.74 -6.46 26.62
CA SER A 82 -5.21 -7.53 25.73
C SER A 82 -6.73 -7.74 25.77
N GLU A 83 -7.35 -7.65 26.94
CA GLU A 83 -8.82 -7.81 27.11
C GLU A 83 -9.60 -6.55 26.73
N SER A 84 -8.99 -5.38 26.85
CA SER A 84 -9.63 -4.07 26.58
C SER A 84 -9.31 -3.51 25.19
N LEU A 85 -8.49 -4.19 24.41
CA LEU A 85 -8.04 -3.68 23.09
C LEU A 85 -9.22 -3.45 22.15
N GLY A 86 -10.23 -4.33 22.18
CA GLY A 86 -11.46 -4.17 21.40
C GLY A 86 -12.27 -2.93 21.79
N ALA A 87 -12.32 -2.60 23.08
CA ALA A 87 -12.96 -1.38 23.56
C ALA A 87 -12.16 -0.13 23.18
N LEU A 88 -10.83 -0.19 23.27
CA LEU A 88 -9.93 0.89 22.87
C LEU A 88 -10.05 1.21 21.38
N LEU A 89 -10.12 0.19 20.51
CA LEU A 89 -10.32 0.36 19.08
C LEU A 89 -11.71 0.95 18.74
N ARG A 90 -12.72 0.66 19.53
CA ARG A 90 -14.07 1.25 19.36
C ARG A 90 -14.13 2.73 19.75
N LEU A 91 -13.19 3.23 20.56
CA LEU A 91 -13.06 4.66 20.86
C LEU A 91 -12.61 5.49 19.63
N PHE A 92 -12.03 4.83 18.62
CA PHE A 92 -11.60 5.53 17.41
C PHE A 92 -12.84 5.93 16.58
N PRO A 93 -13.07 7.23 16.35
CA PRO A 93 -14.23 7.68 15.58
C PRO A 93 -14.16 7.14 14.15
N GLN A 94 -15.21 6.45 13.71
CA GLN A 94 -15.32 5.92 12.34
C GLN A 94 -15.04 6.97 11.25
N PRO A 95 -15.50 8.25 11.38
CA PRO A 95 -15.17 9.29 10.43
C PRO A 95 -13.68 9.59 10.32
N ALA A 96 -12.93 9.53 11.43
CA ALA A 96 -11.47 9.78 11.41
C ALA A 96 -10.73 8.69 10.62
N LEU A 97 -11.13 7.42 10.78
CA LEU A 97 -10.61 6.31 9.98
C LEU A 97 -10.90 6.52 8.48
N GLY A 98 -12.11 6.96 8.14
CA GLY A 98 -12.50 7.27 6.76
C GLY A 98 -11.62 8.36 6.14
N VAL A 99 -11.36 9.44 6.87
CA VAL A 99 -10.48 10.53 6.41
C VAL A 99 -9.04 10.04 6.24
N MET A 100 -8.51 9.26 7.17
CA MET A 100 -7.16 8.70 7.07
C MET A 100 -7.02 7.78 5.85
N LEU A 101 -7.99 6.90 5.61
CA LEU A 101 -8.01 6.01 4.44
C LEU A 101 -8.14 6.80 3.15
N PHE A 102 -8.96 7.84 3.12
CA PHE A 102 -9.12 8.71 1.96
C PHE A 102 -7.79 9.42 1.62
N LEU A 103 -7.14 10.03 2.61
CA LEU A 103 -5.86 10.71 2.41
C LEU A 103 -4.75 9.75 1.99
N ALA A 104 -4.68 8.56 2.59
CA ALA A 104 -3.73 7.53 2.19
C ALA A 104 -3.99 7.05 0.74
N GLY A 105 -5.25 6.84 0.37
CA GLY A 105 -5.66 6.51 -0.99
C GLY A 105 -5.31 7.60 -2.00
N LEU A 106 -5.53 8.86 -1.63
CA LEU A 106 -5.18 10.02 -2.44
C LEU A 106 -3.65 10.11 -2.68
N GLN A 107 -2.85 9.92 -1.65
CA GLN A 107 -1.39 9.89 -1.78
C GLN A 107 -0.90 8.77 -2.69
N LEU A 108 -1.49 7.58 -2.58
CA LEU A 108 -1.18 6.45 -3.47
C LEU A 108 -1.59 6.75 -4.92
N ALA A 109 -2.75 7.36 -5.12
CA ALA A 109 -3.23 7.75 -6.44
C ALA A 109 -2.31 8.80 -7.09
N LEU A 110 -1.91 9.83 -6.34
CA LEU A 110 -0.96 10.84 -6.80
C LEU A 110 0.40 10.25 -7.13
N GLY A 111 0.90 9.31 -6.32
CA GLY A 111 2.14 8.59 -6.62
C GLY A 111 2.05 7.73 -7.89
N SER A 112 0.88 7.19 -8.22
CA SER A 112 0.65 6.40 -9.44
C SER A 112 0.62 7.27 -10.70
N CYS A 113 0.33 8.57 -10.60
CA CYS A 113 0.26 9.47 -11.75
C CYS A 113 1.62 9.68 -12.44
N ASP A 114 2.73 9.48 -11.74
CA ASP A 114 4.08 9.65 -12.29
C ASP A 114 4.50 8.51 -13.24
N PHE A 115 3.82 7.36 -13.19
CA PHE A 115 4.12 6.20 -14.04
C PHE A 115 3.60 6.32 -15.47
N ALA A 116 2.52 7.04 -15.67
CA ALA A 116 1.88 7.18 -16.97
C ALA A 116 2.48 8.39 -17.71
N ARG A 117 3.52 8.17 -18.51
CA ARG A 117 4.14 9.21 -19.36
C ARG A 117 3.22 9.66 -20.48
N ASP A 118 2.36 8.78 -20.98
CA ASP A 118 1.44 9.05 -22.10
C ASP A 118 0.01 9.33 -21.62
N LYS A 119 -0.70 10.20 -22.33
CA LYS A 119 -2.10 10.53 -22.04
C LYS A 119 -3.01 9.30 -22.11
N GLY A 120 -2.73 8.39 -23.06
CA GLY A 120 -3.43 7.13 -23.21
C GLY A 120 -3.29 6.21 -21.99
N ASP A 121 -2.06 6.07 -21.48
CA ASP A 121 -1.78 5.26 -20.30
C ASP A 121 -2.47 5.82 -19.04
N ARG A 122 -2.53 7.15 -18.90
CA ARG A 122 -3.27 7.80 -17.80
C ARG A 122 -4.77 7.50 -17.87
N PHE A 123 -5.35 7.58 -19.07
CA PHE A 123 -6.76 7.29 -19.27
C PHE A 123 -7.10 5.83 -18.93
N VAL A 124 -6.26 4.88 -19.39
CA VAL A 124 -6.42 3.46 -19.08
C VAL A 124 -6.28 3.22 -17.57
N THR A 125 -5.29 3.84 -16.93
CA THR A 125 -5.06 3.70 -15.49
C THR A 125 -6.24 4.23 -14.67
N LEU A 126 -6.73 5.42 -14.99
CA LEU A 126 -7.88 6.03 -14.31
C LEU A 126 -9.16 5.24 -14.53
N GLY A 127 -9.42 4.79 -15.77
CA GLY A 127 -10.57 3.95 -16.09
C GLY A 127 -10.54 2.61 -15.36
N THR A 128 -9.37 1.99 -15.31
CA THR A 128 -9.16 0.73 -14.57
C THR A 128 -9.33 0.92 -13.07
N ALA A 129 -8.80 2.02 -12.51
CA ALA A 129 -8.96 2.35 -11.10
C ALA A 129 -10.44 2.60 -10.73
N ALA A 130 -11.17 3.32 -11.55
CA ALA A 130 -12.61 3.55 -11.36
C ALA A 130 -13.41 2.22 -11.37
N LEU A 131 -13.10 1.32 -12.32
CA LEU A 131 -13.72 -0.01 -12.36
C LEU A 131 -13.34 -0.87 -11.15
N ALA A 132 -12.13 -0.73 -10.63
CA ALA A 132 -11.64 -1.48 -9.48
C ALA A 132 -12.41 -1.21 -8.19
N VAL A 133 -13.06 -0.05 -8.08
CA VAL A 133 -13.97 0.27 -6.96
C VAL A 133 -15.14 -0.70 -6.92
N TRP A 134 -15.62 -1.14 -8.09
CA TRP A 134 -16.73 -2.09 -8.20
C TRP A 134 -16.25 -3.55 -8.13
N ASN A 135 -15.27 -3.91 -8.95
CA ASN A 135 -14.72 -5.28 -8.95
C ASN A 135 -13.28 -5.29 -9.48
N VAL A 136 -12.34 -5.64 -8.59
CA VAL A 136 -10.90 -5.66 -8.90
C VAL A 136 -10.54 -6.65 -10.01
N GLY A 137 -11.20 -7.81 -10.07
CA GLY A 137 -10.94 -8.82 -11.09
C GLY A 137 -11.34 -8.35 -12.49
N ILE A 138 -12.53 -7.75 -12.61
CA ILE A 138 -13.02 -7.19 -13.87
C ILE A 138 -12.13 -6.00 -14.30
N ALA A 139 -11.77 -5.15 -13.37
CA ALA A 139 -10.88 -4.02 -13.62
C ALA A 139 -9.50 -4.45 -14.13
N PHE A 140 -8.94 -5.52 -13.56
CA PHE A 140 -7.67 -6.07 -14.00
C PHE A 140 -7.72 -6.58 -15.45
N LEU A 141 -8.74 -7.36 -15.79
CA LEU A 141 -8.94 -7.84 -17.16
C LEU A 141 -9.17 -6.69 -18.15
N PHE A 142 -9.98 -5.72 -17.75
CA PHE A 142 -10.22 -4.51 -18.54
C PHE A 142 -8.93 -3.72 -18.77
N GLY A 143 -8.12 -3.52 -17.72
CA GLY A 143 -6.84 -2.80 -17.81
C GLY A 143 -5.86 -3.48 -18.78
N ILE A 144 -5.72 -4.81 -18.71
CA ILE A 144 -4.87 -5.58 -19.64
C ILE A 144 -5.38 -5.44 -21.06
N LEU A 145 -6.69 -5.58 -21.28
CA LEU A 145 -7.30 -5.48 -22.60
C LEU A 145 -7.06 -4.09 -23.21
N MET A 146 -7.32 -3.03 -22.44
CA MET A 146 -7.13 -1.64 -22.87
C MET A 146 -5.66 -1.32 -23.16
N LEU A 147 -4.74 -1.77 -22.32
CA LEU A 147 -3.29 -1.62 -22.58
C LEU A 147 -2.87 -2.34 -23.86
N HIS A 148 -3.42 -3.53 -24.10
CA HIS A 148 -3.10 -4.29 -25.30
C HIS A 148 -3.62 -3.59 -26.56
N ILE A 149 -4.83 -3.03 -26.52
CA ILE A 149 -5.42 -2.25 -27.63
C ILE A 149 -4.63 -0.95 -27.86
N ALA A 150 -4.29 -0.24 -26.77
CA ALA A 150 -3.52 1.01 -26.84
C ALA A 150 -2.13 0.79 -27.46
N ARG A 151 -1.43 -0.28 -27.08
CA ARG A 151 -0.11 -0.63 -27.61
C ARG A 151 -0.14 -1.10 -29.07
N ARG A 152 -1.26 -1.62 -29.55
CA ARG A 152 -1.45 -2.01 -30.96
C ARG A 152 -1.83 -0.85 -31.89
N GLY A 153 -1.81 0.37 -31.40
CA GLY A 153 -2.03 1.58 -32.21
C GLY A 153 -3.50 1.98 -32.41
N GLY A 154 -4.42 1.40 -31.63
CA GLY A 154 -5.85 1.68 -31.74
C GLY A 154 -6.35 2.93 -31.02
N LEU A 155 -5.58 3.52 -30.13
CA LEU A 155 -5.95 4.73 -29.38
C LEU A 155 -4.80 5.74 -29.45
N ARG A 156 -4.76 6.52 -30.52
CA ARG A 156 -4.05 7.80 -30.53
C ARG A 156 -5.02 8.85 -29.96
N LEU A 157 -4.89 9.12 -28.65
CA LEU A 157 -5.56 10.24 -27.98
C LEU A 157 -4.58 11.40 -27.84
#